data_18e0a6af433f334d0d74ba397680e304
#
_entry.id   18e0a6af433f334d0d74ba397680e304
#
_cell.length_a   1.000
_cell.length_b   1.000
_cell.length_c   1.000
_cell.angle_alpha   90.00
_cell.angle_beta   90.00
_cell.angle_gamma   90.00
#
_symmetry.space_group_name_H-M   'P 1'
#
loop_
_entity.id
_entity.type
_entity.pdbx_description
1 polymer ?
#
loop_
_entity_poly.entity_id
_entity_poly.type
_entity_poly.pdbx_seq_one_letter_code
_entity_poly.pdbx_strand_id
1 'polypeptide(L)'
;GRERVKNDKNTFGEIIYRPVDRRQNFVKRAVGLPGETLKIVNDTIYIDGKPVAFPENVQFNYIAAMNGPLTDDIIKRLEITASDVETMSLNEFDRANLATWIPGAKDATHFYALPLTAKMITELTDAGMLKGYIKTNTLLPPGTQGSYLFPDGLADSWSLSNYGGDNGILIPAKGMTIKLDRDSWLTYQRAIRNYEGHTDSYFKDGHVYIDGKPADTYTFAMDYYFMMGDNRDFSQDSRFWGFVPEDHVVGTP
;
A
#
# COMPACT_ATOMS: atom_id res chain seq x y z
N GLY A 1 -12.93 4.58 -12.52
CA GLY A 1 -11.73 5.23 -12.46
C GLY A 1 -11.65 6.57 -13.21
N ARG A 2 -10.62 6.74 -14.02
CA ARG A 2 -10.23 8.03 -14.61
C ARG A 2 -11.30 8.66 -15.52
N GLU A 3 -12.00 7.85 -16.30
CA GLU A 3 -13.11 8.33 -17.16
C GLU A 3 -14.30 8.86 -16.35
N ARG A 4 -14.61 8.25 -15.19
CA ARG A 4 -15.64 8.77 -14.30
C ARG A 4 -15.26 10.17 -13.78
N VAL A 5 -14.01 10.37 -13.38
CA VAL A 5 -13.52 11.68 -12.90
C VAL A 5 -13.57 12.73 -14.02
N LYS A 6 -13.23 12.36 -15.25
CA LYS A 6 -13.30 13.27 -16.40
C LYS A 6 -14.72 13.68 -16.77
N ASN A 7 -15.67 12.74 -16.66
CA ASN A 7 -17.02 12.91 -17.15
C ASN A 7 -18.00 13.48 -16.11
N ASP A 8 -17.68 13.38 -14.84
CA ASP A 8 -18.52 13.86 -13.73
C ASP A 8 -17.88 15.09 -13.06
N LYS A 9 -17.90 16.20 -13.79
CA LYS A 9 -17.36 17.49 -13.30
C LYS A 9 -18.14 18.05 -12.12
N ASN A 10 -19.41 17.67 -11.96
CA ASN A 10 -20.23 18.14 -10.82
C ASN A 10 -19.76 17.57 -9.50
N THR A 11 -19.31 16.32 -9.50
CA THR A 11 -18.81 15.64 -8.29
C THR A 11 -17.32 15.93 -8.05
N PHE A 12 -16.50 15.98 -9.11
CA PHE A 12 -15.04 16.03 -9.00
C PHE A 12 -14.42 17.38 -9.40
N GLY A 13 -15.22 18.30 -9.91
CA GLY A 13 -14.73 19.59 -10.43
C GLY A 13 -14.00 19.44 -11.76
N GLU A 14 -13.28 20.49 -12.16
CA GLU A 14 -12.45 20.47 -13.36
C GLU A 14 -11.07 19.88 -13.09
N ILE A 15 -10.57 19.07 -14.06
CA ILE A 15 -9.22 18.55 -13.98
C ILE A 15 -8.24 19.68 -14.30
N ILE A 16 -7.44 20.07 -13.32
CA ILE A 16 -6.40 21.08 -13.45
C ILE A 16 -5.06 20.38 -13.70
N TYR A 17 -4.45 20.65 -14.84
CA TYR A 17 -3.09 20.19 -15.14
C TYR A 17 -2.09 21.18 -14.55
N ARG A 18 -1.34 20.74 -13.54
CA ARG A 18 -0.28 21.55 -12.96
C ARG A 18 1.04 21.32 -13.70
N PRO A 19 1.83 22.37 -14.00
CA PRO A 19 3.20 22.24 -14.45
C PRO A 19 4.03 21.39 -13.48
N VAL A 20 5.11 20.78 -13.95
CA VAL A 20 5.93 19.83 -13.16
C VAL A 20 6.43 20.47 -11.86
N ASP A 21 6.85 21.71 -11.90
CA ASP A 21 7.32 22.54 -10.77
C ASP A 21 6.23 22.85 -9.71
N ARG A 22 4.96 22.67 -10.07
CA ARG A 22 3.80 22.84 -9.17
C ARG A 22 3.10 21.54 -8.81
N ARG A 23 3.66 20.39 -9.19
CA ARG A 23 3.13 19.10 -8.78
C ARG A 23 3.57 18.80 -7.36
N GLN A 24 2.69 18.12 -6.64
CA GLN A 24 2.98 17.68 -5.28
C GLN A 24 3.90 16.45 -5.34
N ASN A 25 5.07 16.54 -4.70
CA ASN A 25 5.97 15.40 -4.55
C ASN A 25 5.54 14.56 -3.37
N PHE A 26 5.58 13.24 -3.54
CA PHE A 26 5.29 12.27 -2.48
C PHE A 26 6.59 11.62 -2.03
N VAL A 27 6.81 11.57 -0.72
CA VAL A 27 7.91 10.80 -0.14
C VAL A 27 7.44 9.37 0.05
N LYS A 28 8.12 8.43 -0.58
CA LYS A 28 7.88 6.99 -0.48
C LYS A 28 9.22 6.25 -0.46
N ARG A 29 9.26 5.12 0.21
CA ARG A 29 10.42 4.25 0.25
C ARG A 29 10.42 3.34 -0.98
N ALA A 30 11.53 3.29 -1.71
CA ALA A 30 11.74 2.27 -2.74
C ALA A 30 11.96 0.92 -2.03
N VAL A 31 10.94 0.07 -2.04
CA VAL A 31 10.96 -1.24 -1.39
C VAL A 31 11.26 -2.38 -2.36
N GLY A 32 11.16 -2.10 -3.67
CA GLY A 32 11.53 -3.02 -4.72
C GLY A 32 12.21 -2.26 -5.86
N LEU A 33 13.33 -2.79 -6.33
CA LEU A 33 14.20 -2.21 -7.34
C LEU A 33 13.96 -2.85 -8.72
N PRO A 34 14.45 -2.22 -9.81
CA PRO A 34 14.32 -2.77 -11.14
C PRO A 34 14.86 -4.21 -11.25
N GLY A 35 14.08 -5.12 -11.80
CA GLY A 35 14.44 -6.53 -12.00
C GLY A 35 14.11 -7.44 -10.82
N GLU A 36 13.74 -6.91 -9.68
CA GLU A 36 13.40 -7.69 -8.49
C GLU A 36 11.94 -8.17 -8.52
N THR A 37 11.68 -9.28 -7.83
CA THR A 37 10.33 -9.80 -7.62
C THR A 37 9.88 -9.52 -6.19
N LEU A 38 8.81 -8.74 -6.05
CA LEU A 38 8.25 -8.34 -4.76
C LEU A 38 7.03 -9.18 -4.41
N LYS A 39 6.96 -9.62 -3.16
CA LYS A 39 5.79 -10.25 -2.54
C LYS A 39 5.64 -9.75 -1.11
N ILE A 40 4.40 -9.63 -0.62
CA ILE A 40 4.13 -9.36 0.79
C ILE A 40 3.35 -10.54 1.36
N VAL A 41 3.83 -11.07 2.49
CA VAL A 41 3.17 -12.15 3.23
C VAL A 41 3.09 -11.77 4.70
N ASN A 42 1.89 -11.65 5.22
CA ASN A 42 1.63 -11.19 6.60
C ASN A 42 2.43 -9.93 6.95
N ASP A 43 2.31 -8.90 6.11
CA ASP A 43 2.99 -7.61 6.16
C ASP A 43 4.50 -7.64 5.86
N THR A 44 5.15 -8.80 5.89
CA THR A 44 6.58 -8.92 5.59
C THR A 44 6.81 -8.84 4.09
N ILE A 45 7.68 -7.94 3.67
CA ILE A 45 8.12 -7.81 2.28
C ILE A 45 9.17 -8.88 1.99
N TYR A 46 8.99 -9.57 0.88
CA TYR A 46 9.97 -10.50 0.32
C TYR A 46 10.44 -9.96 -1.02
N ILE A 47 11.74 -9.89 -1.21
CA ILE A 47 12.40 -9.57 -2.47
C ILE A 47 13.17 -10.80 -2.92
N ASP A 48 12.86 -11.30 -4.12
CA ASP A 48 13.41 -12.53 -4.68
C ASP A 48 13.33 -13.71 -3.70
N GLY A 49 12.20 -13.82 -3.01
CA GLY A 49 11.92 -14.86 -2.03
C GLY A 49 12.61 -14.69 -0.67
N LYS A 50 13.36 -13.62 -0.46
CA LYS A 50 14.05 -13.33 0.82
C LYS A 50 13.31 -12.25 1.60
N PRO A 51 13.08 -12.44 2.91
CA PRO A 51 12.42 -11.42 3.73
C PRO A 51 13.33 -10.19 3.90
N VAL A 52 12.72 -9.02 3.81
CA VAL A 52 13.38 -7.72 4.06
C VAL A 52 13.04 -7.25 5.48
N ALA A 53 14.06 -6.81 6.22
CA ALA A 53 13.86 -6.26 7.55
C ALA A 53 13.02 -4.98 7.49
N PHE A 54 12.14 -4.79 8.47
CA PHE A 54 11.38 -3.56 8.59
C PHE A 54 12.31 -2.40 8.98
N PRO A 55 12.26 -1.26 8.26
CA PRO A 55 12.81 -0.02 8.76
C PRO A 55 12.17 0.40 10.09
N GLU A 56 12.92 1.07 10.96
CA GLU A 56 12.46 1.45 12.30
C GLU A 56 11.18 2.31 12.31
N ASN A 57 10.99 3.14 11.27
CA ASN A 57 9.87 4.07 11.17
C ASN A 57 8.62 3.47 10.53
N VAL A 58 8.63 2.18 10.18
CA VAL A 58 7.44 1.54 9.61
C VAL A 58 6.34 1.46 10.64
N GLN A 59 5.18 1.99 10.29
CA GLN A 59 3.97 2.02 11.12
C GLN A 59 2.87 1.18 10.49
N PHE A 60 2.11 0.52 11.36
CA PHE A 60 0.83 -0.08 11.03
C PHE A 60 -0.25 0.52 11.93
N ASN A 61 -1.49 0.45 11.49
CA ASN A 61 -2.60 0.90 12.31
C ASN A 61 -3.07 -0.23 13.25
N TYR A 62 -3.18 0.09 14.52
CA TYR A 62 -3.55 -0.86 15.57
C TYR A 62 -4.79 -0.39 16.32
N ILE A 63 -5.60 -1.36 16.75
CA ILE A 63 -6.49 -1.15 17.88
C ILE A 63 -5.67 -1.49 19.13
N ALA A 64 -5.45 -0.48 19.97
CA ALA A 64 -4.70 -0.58 21.22
C ALA A 64 -5.66 -0.52 22.41
N ALA A 65 -5.59 -1.53 23.26
CA ALA A 65 -6.28 -1.61 24.54
C ALA A 65 -5.36 -1.09 25.64
N MET A 66 -5.72 0.00 26.30
CA MET A 66 -4.85 0.74 27.20
C MET A 66 -5.40 0.84 28.62
N ASN A 67 -4.47 1.01 29.58
CA ASN A 67 -4.75 1.12 31.01
C ASN A 67 -5.06 2.56 31.47
N GLY A 68 -5.08 3.52 30.56
CA GLY A 68 -5.33 4.92 30.85
C GLY A 68 -5.46 5.74 29.57
N PRO A 69 -5.76 7.03 29.69
CA PRO A 69 -5.92 7.90 28.53
C PRO A 69 -4.57 8.18 27.85
N LEU A 70 -4.61 8.31 26.52
CA LEU A 70 -3.54 8.92 25.75
C LEU A 70 -3.60 10.44 25.94
N THR A 71 -2.68 10.96 26.76
CA THR A 71 -2.54 12.40 26.97
C THR A 71 -1.77 13.07 25.84
N ASP A 72 -1.92 14.38 25.68
CA ASP A 72 -1.17 15.16 24.67
C ASP A 72 0.35 14.98 24.82
N ASP A 73 0.86 14.86 26.05
CA ASP A 73 2.27 14.62 26.31
C ASP A 73 2.75 13.24 25.79
N ILE A 74 1.90 12.22 25.90
CA ILE A 74 2.21 10.88 25.37
C ILE A 74 2.18 10.91 23.85
N ILE A 75 1.15 11.52 23.26
CA ILE A 75 1.01 11.66 21.80
C ILE A 75 2.24 12.39 21.24
N LYS A 76 2.64 13.50 21.87
CA LYS A 76 3.81 14.26 21.48
C LYS A 76 5.13 13.47 21.64
N ARG A 77 5.29 12.73 22.73
CA ARG A 77 6.47 11.88 22.96
C ARG A 77 6.59 10.77 21.93
N LEU A 78 5.48 10.19 21.52
CA LEU A 78 5.43 9.16 20.49
C LEU A 78 5.54 9.76 19.07
N GLU A 79 5.59 11.09 18.93
CA GLU A 79 5.64 11.78 17.62
C GLU A 79 4.47 11.40 16.69
N ILE A 80 3.31 11.08 17.29
CA ILE A 80 2.08 10.77 16.54
C ILE A 80 1.31 12.07 16.34
N THR A 81 0.71 12.24 15.16
CA THR A 81 -0.20 13.36 14.93
C THR A 81 -1.52 13.12 15.66
N ALA A 82 -2.00 14.08 16.43
CA ALA A 82 -3.25 13.93 17.20
C ALA A 82 -4.46 13.56 16.32
N SER A 83 -4.50 14.00 15.05
CA SER A 83 -5.54 13.62 14.08
C SER A 83 -5.48 12.16 13.63
N ASP A 84 -4.37 11.46 13.87
CA ASP A 84 -4.22 10.06 13.53
C ASP A 84 -4.62 9.12 14.68
N VAL A 85 -5.02 9.71 15.81
CA VAL A 85 -5.50 8.99 17.00
C VAL A 85 -7.02 9.04 17.05
N GLU A 86 -7.66 7.89 16.85
CA GLU A 86 -9.10 7.76 17.00
C GLU A 86 -9.44 7.11 18.34
N THR A 87 -10.20 7.83 19.18
CA THR A 87 -10.73 7.29 20.44
C THR A 87 -11.95 6.43 20.14
N MET A 88 -11.91 5.17 20.54
CA MET A 88 -12.99 4.22 20.32
C MET A 88 -13.94 4.20 21.54
N SER A 89 -15.20 4.57 21.31
CA SER A 89 -16.28 4.42 22.31
C SER A 89 -16.92 3.04 22.13
N LEU A 90 -16.54 2.07 22.97
CA LEU A 90 -17.00 0.70 22.87
C LEU A 90 -18.04 0.41 23.94
N ASN A 91 -19.16 -0.21 23.55
CA ASN A 91 -20.12 -0.81 24.47
C ASN A 91 -19.58 -2.14 25.03
N GLU A 92 -20.33 -2.74 25.95
CA GLU A 92 -19.91 -3.97 26.63
C GLU A 92 -19.77 -5.18 25.67
N PHE A 93 -20.64 -5.25 24.67
CA PHE A 93 -20.62 -6.29 23.65
C PHE A 93 -19.37 -6.15 22.73
N ASP A 94 -19.06 -4.93 22.29
CA ASP A 94 -17.88 -4.67 21.46
C ASP A 94 -16.58 -4.94 22.22
N ARG A 95 -16.52 -4.60 23.51
CA ARG A 95 -15.39 -4.93 24.39
C ARG A 95 -15.20 -6.44 24.52
N ALA A 96 -16.29 -7.18 24.75
CA ALA A 96 -16.24 -8.63 24.86
C ALA A 96 -15.75 -9.28 23.55
N ASN A 97 -16.21 -8.78 22.41
CA ASN A 97 -15.74 -9.23 21.10
C ASN A 97 -14.25 -8.92 20.88
N LEU A 98 -13.81 -7.71 21.16
CA LEU A 98 -12.39 -7.36 21.06
C LEU A 98 -11.50 -8.18 21.99
N ALA A 99 -11.97 -8.54 23.18
CA ALA A 99 -11.23 -9.38 24.12
C ALA A 99 -10.96 -10.80 23.59
N THR A 100 -11.69 -11.26 22.58
CA THR A 100 -11.39 -12.53 21.89
C THR A 100 -10.16 -12.42 20.99
N TRP A 101 -9.85 -11.23 20.49
CA TRP A 101 -8.75 -10.95 19.56
C TRP A 101 -7.54 -10.29 20.23
N ILE A 102 -7.79 -9.50 21.29
CA ILE A 102 -6.76 -8.72 21.98
C ILE A 102 -6.65 -9.25 23.41
N PRO A 103 -5.64 -10.07 23.71
CA PRO A 103 -5.35 -10.46 25.09
C PRO A 103 -5.15 -9.20 25.97
N GLY A 104 -5.82 -9.15 27.12
CA GLY A 104 -5.76 -7.98 28.01
C GLY A 104 -6.77 -6.86 27.74
N ALA A 105 -7.53 -6.90 26.64
CA ALA A 105 -8.57 -5.91 26.36
C ALA A 105 -9.70 -5.91 27.41
N LYS A 106 -9.95 -7.05 28.08
CA LYS A 106 -10.95 -7.18 29.14
C LYS A 106 -10.68 -6.23 30.31
N ASP A 107 -9.42 -6.02 30.63
CA ASP A 107 -8.97 -5.19 31.76
C ASP A 107 -8.58 -3.76 31.34
N ALA A 108 -8.73 -3.45 30.04
CA ALA A 108 -8.41 -2.13 29.52
C ALA A 108 -9.53 -1.12 29.83
N THR A 109 -9.11 0.11 30.10
CA THR A 109 -10.04 1.22 30.35
C THR A 109 -10.31 2.09 29.13
N HIS A 110 -9.36 2.14 28.21
CA HIS A 110 -9.40 2.98 26.99
C HIS A 110 -9.02 2.18 25.76
N PHE A 111 -9.61 2.56 24.62
CA PHE A 111 -9.32 1.95 23.34
C PHE A 111 -9.08 3.01 22.29
N TYR A 112 -8.04 2.82 21.50
CA TYR A 112 -7.65 3.74 20.45
C TYR A 112 -7.34 3.00 19.16
N ALA A 113 -7.71 3.58 18.01
CA ALA A 113 -7.13 3.20 16.74
C ALA A 113 -6.06 4.24 16.40
N LEU A 114 -4.81 3.79 16.20
CA LEU A 114 -3.67 4.68 15.97
C LEU A 114 -2.51 3.97 15.24
N PRO A 115 -1.67 4.73 14.50
CA PRO A 115 -0.48 4.20 13.89
C PRO A 115 0.64 4.03 14.93
N LEU A 116 1.25 2.83 14.97
CA LEU A 116 2.37 2.55 15.86
C LEU A 116 3.51 1.88 15.11
N THR A 117 4.75 2.24 15.48
CA THR A 117 5.96 1.48 15.16
C THR A 117 6.18 0.38 16.21
N ALA A 118 7.06 -0.57 15.90
CA ALA A 118 7.48 -1.59 16.88
C ALA A 118 8.11 -0.96 18.12
N LYS A 119 8.87 0.14 17.97
CA LYS A 119 9.47 0.89 19.08
C LYS A 119 8.42 1.51 20.00
N MET A 120 7.39 2.16 19.42
CA MET A 120 6.29 2.75 20.18
C MET A 120 5.51 1.69 20.98
N ILE A 121 5.27 0.52 20.37
CA ILE A 121 4.61 -0.60 21.05
C ILE A 121 5.44 -1.05 22.26
N THR A 122 6.74 -1.21 22.09
CA THR A 122 7.66 -1.58 23.19
C THR A 122 7.61 -0.52 24.29
N GLU A 123 7.74 0.76 23.94
CA GLU A 123 7.72 1.86 24.90
C GLU A 123 6.41 1.91 25.71
N LEU A 124 5.25 1.77 25.05
CA LEU A 124 3.96 1.75 25.73
C LEU A 124 3.77 0.51 26.61
N THR A 125 4.35 -0.63 26.21
CA THR A 125 4.32 -1.88 26.96
C THR A 125 5.17 -1.77 28.23
N ASP A 126 6.41 -1.28 28.10
CA ASP A 126 7.35 -1.10 29.21
C ASP A 126 6.84 -0.07 30.23
N ALA A 127 6.12 0.95 29.76
CA ALA A 127 5.43 1.91 30.62
C ALA A 127 4.19 1.35 31.32
N GLY A 128 3.78 0.09 31.06
CA GLY A 128 2.60 -0.54 31.63
C GLY A 128 1.26 0.04 31.12
N MET A 129 1.33 0.85 30.06
CA MET A 129 0.16 1.52 29.49
C MET A 129 -0.62 0.63 28.52
N LEU A 130 0.08 -0.16 27.70
CA LEU A 130 -0.50 -1.05 26.71
C LEU A 130 -0.86 -2.40 27.34
N LYS A 131 -2.13 -2.78 27.31
CA LYS A 131 -2.63 -4.07 27.79
C LYS A 131 -2.67 -5.12 26.68
N GLY A 132 -2.85 -4.68 25.46
CA GLY A 132 -2.87 -5.52 24.28
C GLY A 132 -3.19 -4.72 23.03
N TYR A 133 -2.96 -5.32 21.88
CA TYR A 133 -3.19 -4.66 20.59
C TYR A 133 -3.42 -5.69 19.49
N ILE A 134 -4.06 -5.24 18.42
CA ILE A 134 -4.22 -5.99 17.17
C ILE A 134 -4.11 -5.03 15.98
N LYS A 135 -3.51 -5.47 14.89
CA LYS A 135 -3.52 -4.69 13.63
C LYS A 135 -4.96 -4.61 13.08
N THR A 136 -5.40 -3.43 12.69
CA THR A 136 -6.75 -3.23 12.14
C THR A 136 -7.00 -4.09 10.90
N ASN A 137 -6.00 -4.27 10.04
CA ASN A 137 -6.11 -5.10 8.84
C ASN A 137 -6.38 -6.58 9.13
N THR A 138 -5.99 -7.09 10.30
CA THR A 138 -6.26 -8.47 10.72
C THR A 138 -7.76 -8.72 10.90
N LEU A 139 -8.53 -7.67 11.20
CA LEU A 139 -9.97 -7.73 11.41
C LEU A 139 -10.79 -7.64 10.11
N LEU A 140 -10.14 -7.32 9.00
CA LEU A 140 -10.82 -7.22 7.71
C LEU A 140 -10.94 -8.60 7.05
N PRO A 141 -12.10 -8.91 6.46
CA PRO A 141 -12.24 -10.13 5.67
C PRO A 141 -11.20 -10.19 4.54
N PRO A 142 -10.68 -11.39 4.21
CA PRO A 142 -9.80 -11.56 3.06
C PRO A 142 -10.41 -10.98 1.78
N GLY A 143 -9.62 -10.32 0.96
CA GLY A 143 -10.07 -9.74 -0.31
C GLY A 143 -10.85 -8.42 -0.21
N THR A 144 -11.13 -7.90 0.99
CA THR A 144 -11.87 -6.64 1.16
C THR A 144 -11.24 -5.46 0.41
N GLN A 145 -9.92 -5.46 0.24
CA GLN A 145 -9.17 -4.39 -0.40
C GLN A 145 -8.77 -4.71 -1.84
N GLY A 146 -8.91 -5.96 -2.28
CA GLY A 146 -8.36 -6.45 -3.55
C GLY A 146 -8.82 -5.67 -4.78
N SER A 147 -10.10 -5.30 -4.84
CA SER A 147 -10.67 -4.55 -5.98
C SER A 147 -10.09 -3.13 -6.19
N TYR A 148 -9.32 -2.62 -5.23
CA TYR A 148 -8.66 -1.31 -5.30
C TYR A 148 -7.15 -1.42 -5.46
N LEU A 149 -6.60 -2.64 -5.36
CA LEU A 149 -5.17 -2.87 -5.44
C LEU A 149 -4.72 -3.06 -6.90
N PHE A 150 -3.46 -2.69 -7.13
CA PHE A 150 -2.78 -2.96 -8.38
C PHE A 150 -2.22 -4.41 -8.38
N PRO A 151 -2.29 -5.14 -9.52
CA PRO A 151 -2.92 -4.78 -10.79
C PRO A 151 -4.44 -5.03 -10.79
N ASP A 152 -5.18 -4.10 -11.38
CA ASP A 152 -6.63 -4.22 -11.50
C ASP A 152 -7.03 -5.55 -12.18
N GLY A 153 -7.93 -6.30 -11.54
CA GLY A 153 -8.45 -7.57 -12.07
C GLY A 153 -7.56 -8.80 -11.84
N LEU A 154 -6.40 -8.64 -11.18
CA LEU A 154 -5.58 -9.75 -10.67
C LEU A 154 -5.49 -9.75 -9.14
N ALA A 155 -5.64 -8.60 -8.53
CA ALA A 155 -5.46 -8.41 -7.09
C ALA A 155 -6.73 -8.66 -6.26
N ASP A 156 -7.82 -9.17 -6.83
CA ASP A 156 -9.13 -9.29 -6.16
C ASP A 156 -9.08 -10.11 -4.86
N SER A 157 -8.17 -11.08 -4.76
CA SER A 157 -7.95 -11.88 -3.56
C SER A 157 -6.86 -11.33 -2.62
N TRP A 158 -6.19 -10.24 -3.00
CA TRP A 158 -5.07 -9.67 -2.26
C TRP A 158 -5.54 -8.71 -1.17
N SER A 159 -4.61 -8.37 -0.28
CA SER A 159 -4.78 -7.35 0.74
C SER A 159 -3.48 -6.56 0.88
N LEU A 160 -3.50 -5.48 1.67
CA LEU A 160 -2.28 -4.73 1.97
C LEU A 160 -1.23 -5.58 2.69
N SER A 161 -1.68 -6.57 3.48
CA SER A 161 -0.82 -7.49 4.25
C SER A 161 -0.38 -8.72 3.46
N ASN A 162 -1.11 -9.08 2.39
CA ASN A 162 -0.82 -10.24 1.54
C ASN A 162 -0.99 -9.82 0.07
N TYR A 163 0.13 -9.57 -0.60
CA TYR A 163 0.19 -8.92 -1.90
C TYR A 163 1.17 -9.63 -2.83
N GLY A 164 0.85 -9.67 -4.13
CA GLY A 164 1.70 -10.27 -5.16
C GLY A 164 1.38 -11.73 -5.48
N GLY A 165 0.34 -12.32 -4.85
CA GLY A 165 -0.09 -13.70 -5.12
C GLY A 165 1.01 -14.74 -4.84
N ASP A 166 0.97 -15.87 -5.56
CA ASP A 166 1.94 -16.94 -5.32
C ASP A 166 3.33 -16.63 -5.87
N ASN A 167 3.41 -15.94 -7.00
CA ASN A 167 4.65 -15.71 -7.74
C ASN A 167 5.32 -14.36 -7.44
N GLY A 168 4.65 -13.46 -6.71
CA GLY A 168 5.08 -12.07 -6.55
C GLY A 168 4.82 -11.23 -7.80
N ILE A 169 5.25 -9.97 -7.75
CA ILE A 169 5.21 -9.03 -8.88
C ILE A 169 6.64 -8.71 -9.31
N LEU A 170 6.97 -9.02 -10.55
CA LEU A 170 8.26 -8.67 -11.16
C LEU A 170 8.25 -7.17 -11.50
N ILE A 171 9.24 -6.45 -11.00
CA ILE A 171 9.42 -5.02 -11.22
C ILE A 171 10.21 -4.82 -12.52
N PRO A 172 9.68 -4.07 -13.50
CA PRO A 172 10.36 -3.92 -14.77
C PRO A 172 11.73 -3.24 -14.64
N ALA A 173 12.69 -3.71 -15.44
CA ALA A 173 14.00 -3.08 -15.60
C ALA A 173 14.23 -2.72 -17.06
N LYS A 174 15.00 -1.68 -17.30
CA LYS A 174 15.43 -1.28 -18.64
C LYS A 174 16.13 -2.43 -19.37
N GLY A 175 15.66 -2.70 -20.59
CA GLY A 175 16.16 -3.81 -21.41
C GLY A 175 15.57 -5.18 -21.04
N MET A 176 14.80 -5.29 -19.97
CA MET A 176 14.12 -6.52 -19.61
C MET A 176 13.00 -6.83 -20.60
N THR A 177 12.96 -8.07 -21.08
CA THR A 177 11.90 -8.55 -21.98
C THR A 177 10.95 -9.48 -21.23
N ILE A 178 9.66 -9.22 -21.31
CA ILE A 178 8.61 -10.08 -20.75
C ILE A 178 7.78 -10.72 -21.87
N LYS A 179 7.20 -11.87 -21.57
CA LYS A 179 6.15 -12.46 -22.41
C LYS A 179 4.85 -11.71 -22.15
N LEU A 180 4.09 -11.47 -23.22
CA LEU A 180 2.80 -10.82 -23.17
C LEU A 180 1.68 -11.86 -23.24
N ASP A 181 0.87 -11.86 -22.20
CA ASP A 181 -0.40 -12.59 -22.08
C ASP A 181 -1.40 -11.68 -21.35
N ARG A 182 -2.57 -12.21 -20.99
CA ARG A 182 -3.59 -11.42 -20.28
C ARG A 182 -3.06 -10.88 -18.93
N ASP A 183 -2.38 -11.68 -18.15
CA ASP A 183 -1.98 -11.32 -16.78
C ASP A 183 -0.79 -10.35 -16.78
N SER A 184 0.18 -10.56 -17.65
CA SER A 184 1.26 -9.60 -17.88
C SER A 184 0.72 -8.28 -18.45
N TRP A 185 -0.27 -8.33 -19.35
CA TRP A 185 -0.92 -7.11 -19.84
C TRP A 185 -1.60 -6.34 -18.71
N LEU A 186 -2.40 -6.99 -17.87
CA LEU A 186 -3.05 -6.32 -16.73
C LEU A 186 -2.02 -5.70 -15.78
N THR A 187 -0.87 -6.35 -15.59
CA THR A 187 0.21 -5.86 -14.73
C THR A 187 0.97 -4.68 -15.36
N TYR A 188 1.30 -4.75 -16.64
CA TYR A 188 2.26 -3.81 -17.25
C TYR A 188 1.65 -2.80 -18.21
N GLN A 189 0.35 -2.88 -18.55
CA GLN A 189 -0.29 -1.97 -19.50
C GLN A 189 -0.10 -0.49 -19.16
N ARG A 190 -0.06 -0.14 -17.87
CA ARG A 190 0.13 1.24 -17.45
C ARG A 190 1.55 1.73 -17.74
N ALA A 191 2.57 0.90 -17.49
CA ALA A 191 3.95 1.18 -17.84
C ALA A 191 4.09 1.36 -19.35
N ILE A 192 3.61 0.40 -20.12
CA ILE A 192 3.70 0.39 -21.58
C ILE A 192 2.97 1.58 -22.20
N ARG A 193 1.71 1.80 -21.81
CA ARG A 193 0.86 2.84 -22.46
C ARG A 193 1.18 4.25 -22.00
N ASN A 194 1.35 4.44 -20.69
CA ASN A 194 1.36 5.79 -20.11
C ASN A 194 2.77 6.33 -19.92
N TYR A 195 3.73 5.47 -19.61
CA TYR A 195 5.10 5.90 -19.33
C TYR A 195 6.02 5.71 -20.52
N GLU A 196 5.87 4.62 -21.28
CA GLU A 196 6.68 4.37 -22.48
C GLU A 196 6.01 4.82 -23.80
N GLY A 197 4.82 5.41 -23.70
CA GLY A 197 4.21 6.16 -24.81
C GLY A 197 3.41 5.34 -25.82
N HIS A 198 3.27 4.03 -25.62
CA HIS A 198 2.52 3.13 -26.51
C HIS A 198 1.00 3.22 -26.28
N THR A 199 0.41 4.40 -26.46
CA THR A 199 -0.97 4.71 -26.08
C THR A 199 -2.02 3.91 -26.85
N ASP A 200 -1.73 3.48 -28.07
CA ASP A 200 -2.60 2.62 -28.91
C ASP A 200 -2.29 1.13 -28.71
N SER A 201 -2.18 0.72 -27.43
CA SER A 201 -1.94 -0.67 -27.07
C SER A 201 -3.10 -1.21 -26.24
N TYR A 202 -3.48 -2.46 -26.48
CA TYR A 202 -4.65 -3.09 -25.88
C TYR A 202 -4.55 -4.62 -25.87
N PHE A 203 -5.42 -5.25 -25.09
CA PHE A 203 -5.65 -6.70 -25.11
C PHE A 203 -6.98 -6.98 -25.79
N LYS A 204 -6.98 -7.86 -26.80
CA LYS A 204 -8.18 -8.25 -27.53
C LYS A 204 -8.05 -9.68 -28.06
N ASP A 205 -9.14 -10.44 -27.98
CA ASP A 205 -9.26 -11.80 -28.53
C ASP A 205 -8.10 -12.74 -28.14
N GLY A 206 -7.62 -12.62 -26.87
CA GLY A 206 -6.54 -13.46 -26.33
C GLY A 206 -5.13 -12.96 -26.65
N HIS A 207 -4.97 -11.86 -27.37
CA HIS A 207 -3.67 -11.32 -27.79
C HIS A 207 -3.46 -9.88 -27.32
N VAL A 208 -2.20 -9.54 -27.06
CA VAL A 208 -1.78 -8.15 -26.80
C VAL A 208 -1.39 -7.48 -28.11
N TYR A 209 -1.79 -6.24 -28.27
CA TYR A 209 -1.41 -5.39 -29.39
C TYR A 209 -0.63 -4.19 -28.85
N ILE A 210 0.56 -3.95 -29.40
CA ILE A 210 1.38 -2.76 -29.14
C ILE A 210 1.36 -1.88 -30.39
N ASP A 211 0.90 -0.62 -30.24
CA ASP A 211 0.72 0.32 -31.35
C ASP A 211 -0.07 -0.30 -32.52
N GLY A 212 -1.16 -1.00 -32.18
CA GLY A 212 -2.04 -1.66 -33.12
C GLY A 212 -1.49 -2.94 -33.78
N LYS A 213 -0.28 -3.41 -33.40
CA LYS A 213 0.33 -4.63 -33.95
C LYS A 213 0.34 -5.74 -32.89
N PRO A 214 0.03 -7.01 -33.27
CA PRO A 214 0.13 -8.12 -32.33
C PRO A 214 1.57 -8.28 -31.85
N ALA A 215 1.72 -8.52 -30.55
CA ALA A 215 3.02 -8.67 -29.89
C ALA A 215 2.96 -9.78 -28.85
N ASP A 216 3.94 -10.70 -28.90
CA ASP A 216 4.08 -11.80 -27.93
C ASP A 216 5.03 -11.46 -26.79
N THR A 217 5.83 -10.42 -26.97
CA THR A 217 6.81 -9.94 -25.97
C THR A 217 6.87 -8.43 -25.96
N TYR A 218 7.37 -7.88 -24.83
CA TYR A 218 7.66 -6.45 -24.68
C TYR A 218 9.00 -6.26 -23.97
N THR A 219 9.80 -5.30 -24.45
CA THR A 219 11.08 -4.92 -23.83
C THR A 219 10.95 -3.52 -23.25
N PHE A 220 11.16 -3.37 -21.95
CA PHE A 220 11.04 -2.09 -21.26
C PHE A 220 12.19 -1.14 -21.62
N ALA A 221 11.88 0.13 -21.83
CA ALA A 221 12.82 1.19 -22.16
C ALA A 221 13.38 1.91 -20.92
N MET A 222 12.72 1.79 -19.76
CA MET A 222 13.06 2.44 -18.50
C MET A 222 13.14 1.47 -17.34
N ASP A 223 13.82 1.91 -16.28
CA ASP A 223 13.77 1.28 -14.97
C ASP A 223 12.53 1.69 -14.19
N TYR A 224 12.00 0.77 -13.38
CA TYR A 224 10.83 0.99 -12.55
C TYR A 224 11.10 0.60 -11.11
N TYR A 225 10.37 1.24 -10.21
CA TYR A 225 10.47 1.02 -8.77
C TYR A 225 9.11 0.68 -8.18
N PHE A 226 9.11 -0.12 -7.12
CA PHE A 226 7.94 -0.32 -6.31
C PHE A 226 8.10 0.44 -5.00
N MET A 227 7.25 1.43 -4.79
CA MET A 227 7.38 2.39 -3.70
C MET A 227 6.26 2.24 -2.69
N MET A 228 6.60 2.24 -1.39
CA MET A 228 5.63 2.16 -0.30
C MET A 228 5.88 3.26 0.73
N GLY A 229 4.79 3.76 1.31
CA GLY A 229 4.88 4.65 2.47
C GLY A 229 5.21 3.88 3.75
N ASP A 230 5.92 4.51 4.67
CA ASP A 230 6.26 3.90 5.95
C ASP A 230 5.03 3.74 6.86
N ASN A 231 4.01 4.61 6.74
CA ASN A 231 2.68 4.35 7.30
C ASN A 231 1.92 3.40 6.36
N ARG A 232 2.02 2.09 6.61
CA ARG A 232 1.61 1.02 5.71
C ARG A 232 0.13 0.99 5.41
N ASP A 233 -0.71 1.38 6.36
CA ASP A 233 -2.17 1.30 6.24
C ASP A 233 -2.79 2.58 5.68
N PHE A 234 -2.13 3.73 5.84
CA PHE A 234 -2.60 5.04 5.37
C PHE A 234 -1.74 5.64 4.26
N SER A 235 -1.09 4.81 3.45
CA SER A 235 -0.32 5.27 2.31
C SER A 235 -0.99 4.93 0.99
N GLN A 236 -1.23 5.94 0.17
CA GLN A 236 -1.47 5.77 -1.25
C GLN A 236 -0.10 5.57 -1.92
N ASP A 237 0.19 4.35 -2.38
CA ASP A 237 1.51 3.95 -2.89
C ASP A 237 1.41 2.91 -4.02
N SER A 238 2.52 2.26 -4.39
CA SER A 238 2.57 1.34 -5.52
C SER A 238 1.60 0.17 -5.42
N ARG A 239 1.14 -0.18 -4.23
CA ARG A 239 0.09 -1.20 -4.06
C ARG A 239 -1.24 -0.80 -4.70
N PHE A 240 -1.45 0.51 -4.94
CA PHE A 240 -2.65 1.07 -5.56
C PHE A 240 -2.40 1.58 -6.98
N TRP A 241 -1.28 2.26 -7.23
CA TRP A 241 -1.03 2.87 -8.54
C TRP A 241 -0.01 2.13 -9.41
N GLY A 242 0.67 1.10 -8.88
CA GLY A 242 1.65 0.31 -9.62
C GLY A 242 3.05 0.90 -9.62
N PHE A 243 3.83 0.56 -10.63
CA PHE A 243 5.23 0.92 -10.76
C PHE A 243 5.44 2.42 -10.97
N VAL A 244 6.55 2.94 -10.44
CA VAL A 244 7.02 4.32 -10.63
C VAL A 244 8.22 4.29 -11.56
N PRO A 245 8.15 4.92 -12.75
CA PRO A 245 9.27 4.95 -13.68
C PRO A 245 10.39 5.87 -13.19
N GLU A 246 11.62 5.62 -13.64
CA GLU A 246 12.83 6.36 -13.21
C GLU A 246 12.74 7.86 -13.42
N ASP A 247 12.08 8.32 -14.48
CA ASP A 247 11.89 9.74 -14.81
C ASP A 247 10.87 10.47 -13.90
N HIS A 248 10.15 9.74 -13.05
CA HIS A 248 9.26 10.29 -12.03
C HIS A 248 9.92 10.37 -10.64
N VAL A 249 11.14 9.86 -10.49
CA VAL A 249 11.92 9.96 -9.25
C VAL A 249 12.70 11.28 -9.27
N VAL A 250 12.32 12.19 -8.37
CA VAL A 250 12.91 13.54 -8.33
C VAL A 250 14.13 13.63 -7.42
N GLY A 251 14.34 12.66 -6.53
CA GLY A 251 15.48 12.61 -5.62
C GLY A 251 15.18 11.85 -4.34
N THR A 252 16.18 11.79 -3.46
CA THR A 252 16.04 11.28 -2.08
C THR A 252 15.80 12.45 -1.11
N PRO A 253 14.93 12.29 -0.08
CA PRO A 253 14.73 13.30 0.94
C PRO A 253 15.94 13.45 1.85
#